data_721e2ee9e988ad4260f2722f6b4a071a
#
_entry.id   721e2ee9e988ad4260f2722f6b4a071a
#
_cell.length_a   1.000
_cell.length_b   1.000
_cell.length_c   1.000
_cell.angle_alpha   90.00
_cell.angle_beta   90.00
_cell.angle_gamma   90.00
#
_symmetry.space_group_name_H-M   'P 1'
#
loop_
_entity.id
_entity.type
_entity.pdbx_description
1 polymer ?
#
loop_
_entity_poly.entity_id
_entity_poly.type
_entity_poly.pdbx_seq_one_letter_code
_entity_poly.pdbx_strand_id
1 'polypeptide(L)'
;GGIGFSTILNCYNVFTKKEKRLTLTTKLSIKISIFLIIAGTFAMFILEYSNKSTIGNLSFVQKLEASFFQSVSTRTAGFNTISILGLKRSTSLLFIILMFIGASPGSTGGGIKTTTLGLIVLGTLATLKNKDAVEYDKRSISWRIYSKAIAILFISLIYTVICVFLLILFE
;
A
#
# COMPACT_ATOMS: atom_id res chain seq x y z
N GLY A 1 1.79 -10.78 7.59
CA GLY A 1 0.40 -10.76 7.10
C GLY A 1 0.22 -10.04 5.76
N GLY A 2 0.80 -8.87 5.55
CA GLY A 2 0.53 -8.01 4.39
C GLY A 2 1.01 -8.49 3.01
N ILE A 3 1.96 -9.42 2.92
CA ILE A 3 2.52 -9.88 1.64
C ILE A 3 1.61 -10.89 0.93
N GLY A 4 0.71 -11.53 1.63
CA GLY A 4 -0.19 -12.54 1.06
C GLY A 4 0.46 -13.91 0.84
N PHE A 5 -0.28 -14.95 1.21
CA PHE A 5 0.18 -16.33 1.14
C PHE A 5 0.54 -16.77 -0.28
N SER A 6 -0.27 -16.40 -1.26
CA SER A 6 -0.02 -16.73 -2.68
C SER A 6 1.30 -16.16 -3.19
N THR A 7 1.66 -14.94 -2.76
CA THR A 7 2.94 -14.31 -3.11
C THR A 7 4.11 -15.04 -2.48
N ILE A 8 4.00 -15.41 -1.20
CA ILE A 8 5.03 -16.16 -0.48
C ILE A 8 5.24 -17.54 -1.14
N LEU A 9 4.14 -18.25 -1.41
CA LEU A 9 4.21 -19.57 -2.05
C LEU A 9 4.86 -19.53 -3.43
N ASN A 10 4.50 -18.55 -4.26
CA ASN A 10 5.11 -18.40 -5.58
C ASN A 10 6.61 -18.04 -5.49
N CYS A 11 7.02 -17.19 -4.53
CA CYS A 11 8.43 -16.93 -4.27
C CYS A 11 9.17 -18.20 -3.84
N TYR A 12 8.59 -18.99 -2.94
CA TYR A 12 9.16 -20.25 -2.50
C TYR A 12 9.31 -21.25 -3.66
N ASN A 13 8.28 -21.39 -4.50
CA ASN A 13 8.31 -22.29 -5.66
C ASN A 13 9.38 -21.89 -6.68
N VAL A 14 9.58 -20.59 -6.90
CA VAL A 14 10.65 -20.12 -7.77
C VAL A 14 12.02 -20.37 -7.16
N PHE A 15 12.17 -20.12 -5.85
CA PHE A 15 13.43 -20.37 -5.14
C PHE A 15 13.80 -21.86 -5.15
N THR A 16 12.82 -22.75 -4.95
CA THR A 16 13.01 -24.21 -5.01
C THR A 16 13.04 -24.78 -6.44
N LYS A 17 13.10 -23.91 -7.47
CA LYS A 17 13.11 -24.28 -8.90
C LYS A 17 11.90 -25.10 -9.38
N LYS A 18 10.82 -25.14 -8.60
CA LYS A 18 9.54 -25.76 -9.02
C LYS A 18 8.84 -24.92 -10.11
N GLU A 19 9.01 -23.60 -10.06
CA GLU A 19 8.53 -22.66 -11.08
C GLU A 19 9.70 -21.88 -11.67
N LYS A 20 9.62 -21.58 -12.98
CA LYS A 20 10.71 -20.87 -13.66
C LYS A 20 10.68 -19.35 -13.48
N ARG A 21 9.52 -18.78 -13.17
CA ARG A 21 9.34 -17.31 -13.10
C ARG A 21 8.27 -16.92 -12.07
N LEU A 22 8.45 -15.76 -11.48
CA LEU A 22 7.42 -15.15 -10.64
C LEU A 22 6.18 -14.80 -11.47
N THR A 23 5.00 -14.98 -10.88
CA THR A 23 3.74 -14.56 -11.49
C THR A 23 3.66 -13.04 -11.56
N LEU A 24 2.85 -12.52 -12.48
CA LEU A 24 2.63 -11.08 -12.63
C LEU A 24 2.09 -10.45 -11.34
N THR A 25 1.16 -11.14 -10.69
CA THR A 25 0.57 -10.72 -9.41
C THR A 25 1.63 -10.61 -8.31
N THR A 26 2.52 -11.59 -8.20
CA THR A 26 3.62 -11.59 -7.22
C THR A 26 4.59 -10.45 -7.48
N LYS A 27 5.02 -10.23 -8.72
CA LYS A 27 5.92 -9.13 -9.08
C LYS A 27 5.33 -7.77 -8.75
N LEU A 28 4.06 -7.57 -9.10
CA LEU A 28 3.36 -6.32 -8.87
C LEU A 28 3.16 -6.07 -7.37
N SER A 29 2.73 -7.09 -6.62
CA SER A 29 2.56 -7.02 -5.17
C SER A 29 3.84 -6.63 -4.45
N ILE A 30 4.96 -7.27 -4.78
CA ILE A 30 6.26 -7.00 -4.14
C ILE A 30 6.73 -5.58 -4.47
N LYS A 31 6.73 -5.19 -5.75
CA LYS A 31 7.21 -3.88 -6.17
C LYS A 31 6.42 -2.74 -5.52
N ILE A 32 5.10 -2.85 -5.53
CA ILE A 32 4.25 -1.81 -4.92
C ILE A 32 4.38 -1.80 -3.40
N SER A 33 4.48 -2.97 -2.77
CA SER A 33 4.69 -3.04 -1.32
C SER A 33 6.00 -2.36 -0.91
N ILE A 34 7.10 -2.63 -1.60
CA ILE A 34 8.40 -1.99 -1.34
C ILE A 34 8.30 -0.49 -1.57
N PHE A 35 7.71 -0.06 -2.68
CA PHE A 35 7.52 1.36 -2.99
C PHE A 35 6.75 2.08 -1.90
N LEU A 36 5.61 1.54 -1.46
CA LEU A 36 4.77 2.14 -0.42
C LEU A 36 5.47 2.20 0.94
N ILE A 37 6.24 1.17 1.30
CA ILE A 37 7.01 1.17 2.54
C ILE A 37 8.07 2.27 2.49
N ILE A 38 8.84 2.34 1.42
CA ILE A 38 9.90 3.35 1.27
C ILE A 38 9.28 4.75 1.25
N ALA A 39 8.29 5.00 0.41
CA ALA A 39 7.63 6.30 0.29
C ALA A 39 6.98 6.73 1.61
N GLY A 40 6.29 5.81 2.30
CA GLY A 40 5.69 6.07 3.61
C GLY A 40 6.73 6.37 4.69
N THR A 41 7.85 5.64 4.71
CA THR A 41 8.95 5.88 5.64
C THR A 41 9.55 7.28 5.44
N PHE A 42 9.89 7.64 4.21
CA PHE A 42 10.46 8.96 3.92
C PHE A 42 9.46 10.10 4.18
N ALA A 43 8.20 9.92 3.77
CA ALA A 43 7.18 10.93 4.01
C ALA A 43 6.97 11.18 5.51
N MET A 44 6.84 10.12 6.31
CA MET A 44 6.72 10.22 7.76
C MET A 44 7.96 10.85 8.38
N PHE A 45 9.15 10.40 7.99
CA PHE A 45 10.42 10.94 8.49
C PHE A 45 10.50 12.45 8.26
N ILE A 46 10.16 12.94 7.08
CA ILE A 46 10.19 14.37 6.75
C ILE A 46 9.13 15.14 7.54
N LEU A 47 7.88 14.64 7.58
CA LEU A 47 6.78 15.33 8.23
C LEU A 47 6.95 15.44 9.74
N GLU A 48 7.44 14.38 10.38
CA GLU A 48 7.57 14.30 11.84
C GLU A 48 8.97 14.65 12.36
N TYR A 49 9.93 14.96 11.51
CA TYR A 49 11.34 15.16 11.89
C TYR A 49 11.54 16.06 13.10
N SER A 50 10.81 17.18 13.16
CA SER A 50 10.90 18.19 14.23
C SER A 50 9.81 18.06 15.29
N ASN A 51 8.93 17.06 15.21
CA ASN A 51 7.82 16.91 16.14
C ASN A 51 8.28 16.22 17.42
N LYS A 52 8.45 16.99 18.49
CA LYS A 52 8.87 16.50 19.80
C LYS A 52 7.88 15.54 20.47
N SER A 53 6.61 15.59 20.07
CA SER A 53 5.57 14.69 20.59
C SER A 53 5.66 13.28 20.02
N THR A 54 6.42 13.09 18.93
CA THR A 54 6.58 11.79 18.25
C THR A 54 8.05 11.39 18.15
N ILE A 55 8.74 11.73 17.06
CA ILE A 55 10.11 11.30 16.79
C ILE A 55 11.16 12.40 17.00
N GLY A 56 10.75 13.65 17.25
CA GLY A 56 11.67 14.80 17.29
C GLY A 56 12.85 14.68 18.27
N ASN A 57 12.64 14.03 19.41
CA ASN A 57 13.65 13.85 20.45
C ASN A 57 14.55 12.62 20.24
N LEU A 58 14.29 11.80 19.22
CA LEU A 58 15.04 10.60 18.93
C LEU A 58 16.32 10.91 18.15
N SER A 59 17.32 10.01 18.22
CA SER A 59 18.50 10.08 17.36
C SER A 59 18.12 9.85 15.88
N PHE A 60 18.99 10.22 14.95
CA PHE A 60 18.72 10.09 13.52
C PHE A 60 18.34 8.64 13.12
N VAL A 61 19.08 7.65 13.63
CA VAL A 61 18.81 6.24 13.35
C VAL A 61 17.46 5.80 13.92
N GLN A 62 17.18 6.16 15.17
CA GLN A 62 15.88 5.86 15.81
C GLN A 62 14.70 6.53 15.11
N LYS A 63 14.87 7.77 14.60
CA LYS A 63 13.84 8.43 13.77
C LYS A 63 13.54 7.62 12.51
N LEU A 64 14.57 7.11 11.84
CA LEU A 64 14.41 6.31 10.63
C LEU A 64 13.74 4.97 10.94
N GLU A 65 14.15 4.29 12.00
CA GLU A 65 13.57 3.01 12.45
C GLU A 65 12.10 3.18 12.84
N ALA A 66 11.76 4.21 13.63
CA ALA A 66 10.38 4.50 14.00
C ALA A 66 9.51 4.83 12.78
N SER A 67 10.04 5.62 11.83
CA SER A 67 9.32 5.96 10.58
C SER A 67 9.11 4.73 9.72
N PHE A 68 10.11 3.87 9.58
CA PHE A 68 10.00 2.60 8.86
C PHE A 68 8.98 1.66 9.52
N PHE A 69 9.09 1.47 10.83
CA PHE A 69 8.16 0.63 11.58
C PHE A 69 6.71 1.10 11.39
N GLN A 70 6.49 2.40 11.52
CA GLN A 70 5.16 2.97 11.41
C GLN A 70 4.60 2.89 9.99
N SER A 71 5.45 3.10 8.96
CA SER A 71 5.06 2.90 7.56
C SER A 71 4.62 1.45 7.28
N VAL A 72 5.31 0.47 7.85
CA VAL A 72 4.92 -0.95 7.73
C VAL A 72 3.64 -1.23 8.52
N SER A 73 3.51 -0.66 9.72
CA SER A 73 2.40 -0.91 10.63
C SER A 73 1.07 -0.37 10.11
N THR A 74 1.05 0.78 9.43
CA THR A 74 -0.15 1.33 8.78
C THR A 74 -0.76 0.38 7.75
N ARG A 75 0.00 -0.57 7.23
CA ARG A 75 -0.48 -1.59 6.28
C ARG A 75 -1.07 -2.80 6.99
N THR A 76 -2.03 -2.55 7.90
CA THR A 76 -2.86 -3.53 8.63
C THR A 76 -2.12 -4.38 9.67
N ALA A 77 -1.00 -3.92 10.24
CA ALA A 77 -0.37 -4.57 11.37
C ALA A 77 -0.91 -4.07 12.73
N GLY A 78 -1.22 -2.75 12.85
CA GLY A 78 -1.89 -2.17 14.02
C GLY A 78 -1.00 -1.92 15.24
N PHE A 79 0.32 -2.08 15.14
CA PHE A 79 1.25 -1.81 16.22
C PHE A 79 1.81 -0.38 16.16
N ASN A 80 1.98 0.25 17.31
CA ASN A 80 2.49 1.61 17.40
C ASN A 80 3.73 1.68 18.29
N THR A 81 4.76 2.37 17.81
CA THR A 81 5.98 2.69 18.57
C THR A 81 6.03 4.15 19.02
N ILE A 82 5.09 4.95 18.52
CA ILE A 82 4.96 6.38 18.82
C ILE A 82 3.51 6.71 19.20
N SER A 83 3.32 7.85 19.86
CA SER A 83 1.97 8.34 20.17
C SER A 83 1.25 8.79 18.90
N ILE A 84 0.12 8.15 18.58
CA ILE A 84 -0.72 8.52 17.43
C ILE A 84 -1.38 9.89 17.67
N LEU A 85 -1.76 10.21 18.93
CA LEU A 85 -2.36 11.50 19.28
C LEU A 85 -1.39 12.68 19.10
N GLY A 86 -0.07 12.41 19.13
CA GLY A 86 0.95 13.42 18.93
C GLY A 86 1.30 13.69 17.45
N LEU A 87 0.70 12.98 16.51
CA LEU A 87 0.98 13.14 15.09
C LEU A 87 0.48 14.49 14.54
N LYS A 88 1.23 15.04 13.60
CA LYS A 88 0.75 16.18 12.80
C LYS A 88 -0.44 15.75 11.92
N ARG A 89 -1.35 16.67 11.64
CA ARG A 89 -2.52 16.43 10.76
C ARG A 89 -2.13 15.90 9.39
N SER A 90 -1.02 16.38 8.82
CA SER A 90 -0.48 15.90 7.54
C SER A 90 -0.05 14.43 7.60
N THR A 91 0.57 14.03 8.70
CA THR A 91 0.99 12.63 8.92
C THR A 91 -0.22 11.73 9.14
N SER A 92 -1.24 12.21 9.86
CA SER A 92 -2.50 11.47 10.02
C SER A 92 -3.18 11.23 8.67
N LEU A 93 -3.22 12.24 7.79
CA LEU A 93 -3.74 12.09 6.43
C LEU A 93 -2.92 11.06 5.62
N LEU A 94 -1.60 11.12 5.70
CA LEU A 94 -0.71 10.13 5.06
C LEU A 94 -1.04 8.70 5.55
N PHE A 95 -1.25 8.53 6.85
CA PHE A 95 -1.59 7.22 7.42
C PHE A 95 -2.94 6.71 6.90
N ILE A 96 -3.96 7.58 6.82
CA ILE A 96 -5.26 7.22 6.25
C ILE A 96 -5.10 6.72 4.80
N ILE A 97 -4.31 7.40 3.99
CA ILE A 97 -4.02 6.99 2.60
C ILE A 97 -3.31 5.63 2.57
N LEU A 98 -2.28 5.44 3.41
CA LEU A 98 -1.54 4.18 3.48
C LEU A 98 -2.40 3.01 4.00
N MET A 99 -3.30 3.27 4.95
CA MET A 99 -4.26 2.27 5.45
C MET A 99 -5.30 1.90 4.39
N PHE A 100 -5.76 2.87 3.60
CA PHE A 100 -6.67 2.62 2.49
C PHE A 100 -6.05 1.75 1.39
N ILE A 101 -4.73 1.93 1.12
CA ILE A 101 -3.95 1.05 0.26
C ILE A 101 -3.47 -0.14 1.09
N GLY A 102 -4.32 -1.12 1.19
CA GLY A 102 -4.11 -2.28 2.05
C GLY A 102 -3.02 -3.25 1.56
N ALA A 103 -3.25 -4.52 1.82
CA ALA A 103 -2.28 -5.58 1.64
C ALA A 103 -2.36 -6.26 0.25
N SER A 104 -1.46 -7.20 -0.01
CA SER A 104 -1.41 -8.00 -1.25
C SER A 104 -2.58 -8.98 -1.33
N PRO A 105 -2.95 -9.45 -2.52
CA PRO A 105 -3.96 -10.51 -2.69
C PRO A 105 -3.60 -11.79 -1.92
N GLY A 106 -4.60 -12.42 -1.32
CA GLY A 106 -4.39 -13.61 -0.48
C GLY A 106 -3.73 -13.32 0.87
N SER A 107 -3.82 -12.08 1.35
CA SER A 107 -3.40 -11.65 2.68
C SER A 107 -4.61 -11.46 3.60
N THR A 108 -4.36 -11.42 4.90
CA THR A 108 -5.36 -11.11 5.93
C THR A 108 -5.66 -9.61 6.05
N GLY A 109 -4.89 -8.75 5.38
CA GLY A 109 -5.06 -7.31 5.45
C GLY A 109 -6.27 -6.79 4.66
N GLY A 110 -6.94 -5.80 5.20
CA GLY A 110 -8.04 -5.06 4.56
C GLY A 110 -7.57 -4.07 3.48
N GLY A 111 -8.48 -3.18 3.06
CA GLY A 111 -8.19 -2.13 2.08
C GLY A 111 -8.07 -2.61 0.64
N ILE A 112 -7.78 -1.65 -0.26
CA ILE A 112 -7.56 -1.95 -1.68
C ILE A 112 -6.28 -2.74 -1.85
N LYS A 113 -6.32 -3.82 -2.59
CA LYS A 113 -5.15 -4.69 -2.80
C LYS A 113 -4.06 -3.97 -3.59
N THR A 114 -2.80 -4.23 -3.22
CA THR A 114 -1.63 -3.63 -3.89
C THR A 114 -1.64 -3.86 -5.40
N THR A 115 -2.11 -5.03 -5.86
CA THR A 115 -2.25 -5.33 -7.29
C THR A 115 -3.30 -4.45 -7.97
N THR A 116 -4.40 -4.13 -7.29
CA THR A 116 -5.44 -3.22 -7.80
C THR A 116 -4.86 -1.82 -8.02
N LEU A 117 -4.13 -1.29 -7.02
CA LEU A 117 -3.41 -0.02 -7.17
C LEU A 117 -2.42 -0.08 -8.35
N GLY A 118 -1.65 -1.16 -8.44
CA GLY A 118 -0.70 -1.34 -9.52
C GLY A 118 -1.33 -1.35 -10.91
N LEU A 119 -2.44 -2.04 -11.04
CA LEU A 119 -3.20 -2.07 -12.30
C LEU A 119 -3.74 -0.69 -12.66
N ILE A 120 -4.23 0.08 -11.67
CA ILE A 120 -4.72 1.44 -11.91
C ILE A 120 -3.58 2.34 -12.40
N VAL A 121 -2.43 2.32 -11.71
CA VAL A 121 -1.26 3.12 -12.12
C VAL A 121 -0.79 2.73 -13.53
N LEU A 122 -0.63 1.44 -13.80
CA LEU A 122 -0.20 0.95 -15.12
C LEU A 122 -1.20 1.30 -16.23
N GLY A 123 -2.50 1.14 -15.96
CA GLY A 123 -3.54 1.47 -16.92
C GLY A 123 -3.62 2.97 -17.19
N THR A 124 -3.54 3.79 -16.15
CA THR A 124 -3.51 5.26 -16.31
C THR A 124 -2.29 5.70 -17.12
N LEU A 125 -1.10 5.13 -16.86
CA LEU A 125 0.09 5.42 -17.66
C LEU A 125 -0.03 4.95 -19.11
N ALA A 126 -0.69 3.82 -19.36
CA ALA A 126 -0.95 3.32 -20.71
C ALA A 126 -1.92 4.26 -21.46
N THR A 127 -2.97 4.72 -20.79
CA THR A 127 -3.92 5.70 -21.35
C THR A 127 -3.23 7.02 -21.69
N LEU A 128 -2.43 7.57 -20.78
CA LEU A 128 -1.68 8.81 -21.02
C LEU A 128 -0.67 8.71 -22.17
N LYS A 129 -0.18 7.49 -22.45
CA LYS A 129 0.74 7.20 -23.56
C LYS A 129 0.01 6.74 -24.82
N ASN A 130 -1.32 6.83 -24.87
CA ASN A 130 -2.15 6.39 -26.00
C ASN A 130 -1.82 4.94 -26.46
N LYS A 131 -1.58 4.02 -25.52
CA LYS A 131 -1.33 2.62 -25.83
C LYS A 131 -2.64 1.84 -25.96
N ASP A 132 -2.70 0.94 -26.95
CA ASP A 132 -3.87 0.08 -27.18
C ASP A 132 -4.06 -0.99 -26.11
N ALA A 133 -3.03 -1.30 -25.33
CA ALA A 133 -3.07 -2.28 -24.26
C ALA A 133 -2.23 -1.84 -23.05
N VAL A 134 -2.65 -2.29 -21.86
CA VAL A 134 -1.87 -2.15 -20.63
C VAL A 134 -0.78 -3.21 -20.64
N GLU A 135 0.46 -2.83 -20.84
CA GLU A 135 1.59 -3.75 -20.91
C GLU A 135 2.41 -3.74 -19.61
N TYR A 136 2.73 -4.92 -19.10
CA TYR A 136 3.64 -5.09 -17.99
C TYR A 136 4.44 -6.38 -18.13
N ASP A 137 5.77 -6.31 -18.04
CA ASP A 137 6.69 -7.46 -18.10
C ASP A 137 6.47 -8.33 -19.34
N LYS A 138 6.35 -7.69 -20.53
CA LYS A 138 6.10 -8.32 -21.84
C LYS A 138 4.75 -9.08 -21.93
N ARG A 139 3.81 -8.77 -21.08
CA ARG A 139 2.44 -9.32 -21.09
C ARG A 139 1.44 -8.19 -21.25
N SER A 140 0.47 -8.38 -22.13
CA SER A 140 -0.66 -7.48 -22.25
C SER A 140 -1.73 -7.80 -21.21
N ILE A 141 -2.24 -6.79 -20.55
CA ILE A 141 -3.33 -6.88 -19.59
C ILE A 141 -4.57 -6.29 -20.27
N SER A 142 -5.65 -7.05 -20.28
CA SER A 142 -6.87 -6.61 -20.95
C SER A 142 -7.47 -5.37 -20.24
N TRP A 143 -8.00 -4.43 -21.01
CA TRP A 143 -8.70 -3.25 -20.50
C TRP A 143 -9.87 -3.60 -19.57
N ARG A 144 -10.47 -4.78 -19.74
CA ARG A 144 -11.52 -5.31 -18.85
C ARG A 144 -11.03 -5.49 -17.41
N ILE A 145 -9.77 -5.93 -17.22
CA ILE A 145 -9.17 -6.08 -15.89
C ILE A 145 -8.92 -4.71 -15.26
N TYR A 146 -8.45 -3.75 -16.06
CA TYR A 146 -8.25 -2.37 -15.64
C TYR A 146 -9.58 -1.70 -15.20
N SER A 147 -10.65 -1.83 -16.00
CA SER A 147 -11.98 -1.31 -15.65
C SER A 147 -12.52 -1.90 -14.36
N LYS A 148 -12.32 -3.20 -14.12
CA LYS A 148 -12.65 -3.83 -12.84
C LYS A 148 -11.85 -3.25 -11.67
N ALA A 149 -10.57 -2.96 -11.86
CA ALA A 149 -9.73 -2.36 -10.82
C ALA A 149 -10.23 -0.95 -10.44
N ILE A 150 -10.64 -0.15 -11.43
CA ILE A 150 -11.26 1.16 -11.21
C ILE A 150 -12.57 1.03 -10.45
N ALA A 151 -13.45 0.10 -10.86
CA ALA A 151 -14.73 -0.14 -10.17
C ALA A 151 -14.52 -0.51 -8.69
N ILE A 152 -13.55 -1.37 -8.39
CA ILE A 152 -13.18 -1.72 -7.01
C ILE A 152 -12.72 -0.49 -6.23
N LEU A 153 -11.91 0.38 -6.82
CA LEU A 153 -11.46 1.63 -6.19
C LEU A 153 -12.65 2.50 -5.81
N PHE A 154 -13.56 2.77 -6.75
CA PHE A 154 -14.74 3.62 -6.51
C PHE A 154 -15.66 3.03 -5.45
N ILE A 155 -15.98 1.75 -5.52
CA ILE A 155 -16.82 1.08 -4.52
C ILE A 155 -16.18 1.15 -3.13
N SER A 156 -14.87 0.90 -3.02
CA SER A 156 -14.14 0.97 -1.75
C SER A 156 -14.13 2.39 -1.18
N LEU A 157 -13.97 3.42 -2.02
CA LEU A 157 -14.05 4.82 -1.61
C LEU A 157 -15.44 5.17 -1.07
N ILE A 158 -16.49 4.84 -1.81
CA ILE A 158 -17.88 5.09 -1.40
C ILE A 158 -18.16 4.40 -0.06
N TYR A 159 -17.78 3.12 0.05
CA TYR A 159 -17.95 2.37 1.30
C TYR A 159 -17.24 3.03 2.47
N THR A 160 -15.97 3.45 2.28
CA THR A 160 -15.20 4.12 3.35
C THR A 160 -15.86 5.44 3.77
N VAL A 161 -16.31 6.26 2.81
CA VAL A 161 -17.02 7.51 3.10
C VAL A 161 -18.30 7.26 3.89
N ILE A 162 -19.10 6.27 3.49
CA ILE A 162 -20.33 5.90 4.21
C ILE A 162 -20.00 5.46 5.64
N CYS A 163 -18.97 4.61 5.83
CA CYS A 163 -18.57 4.16 7.16
C CYS A 163 -18.13 5.33 8.06
N VAL A 164 -17.31 6.25 7.52
CA VAL A 164 -16.86 7.44 8.26
C VAL A 164 -18.04 8.35 8.62
N PHE A 165 -18.98 8.57 7.68
CA PHE A 165 -20.17 9.36 7.92
C PHE A 165 -21.04 8.77 9.04
N LEU A 166 -21.26 7.44 9.00
CA LEU A 166 -22.01 6.76 10.06
C LEU A 166 -21.31 6.85 11.42
N LEU A 167 -20.00 6.71 11.48
CA LEU A 167 -19.25 6.85 12.72
C LEU A 167 -19.43 8.25 13.33
N ILE A 168 -19.32 9.30 12.52
CA ILE A 168 -19.50 10.70 12.96
C ILE A 168 -20.95 10.95 13.40
N LEU A 169 -21.93 10.28 12.78
CA LEU A 169 -23.35 10.47 13.13
C LEU A 169 -23.69 9.87 14.50
N PHE A 170 -22.99 8.82 14.93
CA PHE A 170 -23.26 8.10 16.18
C PHE A 170 -22.27 8.45 17.31
N GLU A 171 -21.28 9.32 17.07
CA GLU A 171 -20.36 9.86 18.07
C GLU A 171 -20.92 11.14 18.72
#